data_b72114b749ff7e4743733bf8827223f7
#
_entry.id   b72114b749ff7e4743733bf8827223f7
#
_cell.length_a   1.000
_cell.length_b   1.000
_cell.length_c   1.000
_cell.angle_alpha   90.00
_cell.angle_beta   90.00
_cell.angle_gamma   90.00
#
_symmetry.space_group_name_H-M   'P 1'
#
loop_
_entity.id
_entity.type
_entity.pdbx_description
1 polymer ?
#
loop_
_entity_poly.entity_id
_entity_poly.type
_entity_poly.pdbx_seq_one_letter_code
_entity_poly.pdbx_strand_id
1 'polypeptide(L)'
;RNRRNRREPHVPSENPMSLTELKTKSTQELIDMAAEMGIENMARSRKQDIIFSLLKKHAKSGEDIFGDGVLEILSDGFGFLRSADSSFLAGPDDIYVSPSQIRRFNLRTGDTVTGMIRPPKDSERYFALLKVSEVNFESPETAKAKILFENLTPLFPDERLTLEKGNGS
;
A
#
# COMPACT_ATOMS: atom_id res chain seq x y z
N ARG A 1 -24.74 -20.87 18.58
CA ARG A 1 -25.37 -20.14 17.45
C ARG A 1 -24.34 -19.25 16.80
N ASN A 2 -23.80 -19.70 15.67
CA ASN A 2 -22.90 -18.90 14.85
C ASN A 2 -23.69 -17.75 14.24
N ARG A 3 -23.59 -16.58 14.85
CA ARG A 3 -23.89 -15.35 14.12
C ARG A 3 -22.75 -15.18 13.12
N ARG A 4 -23.00 -15.59 11.89
CA ARG A 4 -22.10 -15.26 10.78
C ARG A 4 -22.06 -13.75 10.73
N ASN A 5 -20.92 -13.21 11.09
CA ASN A 5 -20.63 -11.80 11.01
C ASN A 5 -20.56 -11.46 9.51
N ARG A 6 -21.71 -11.17 8.95
CA ARG A 6 -21.79 -10.66 7.58
C ARG A 6 -21.20 -9.26 7.66
N ARG A 7 -19.93 -9.16 7.28
CA ARG A 7 -19.33 -7.86 7.08
C ARG A 7 -20.12 -7.18 5.99
N GLU A 8 -20.76 -6.10 6.33
CA GLU A 8 -21.44 -5.27 5.34
C GLU A 8 -20.43 -4.87 4.27
N PRO A 9 -20.86 -4.79 3.00
CA PRO A 9 -19.97 -4.36 1.94
C PRO A 9 -19.46 -2.94 2.25
N HIS A 10 -18.16 -2.78 2.16
CA HIS A 10 -17.54 -1.48 2.36
C HIS A 10 -18.02 -0.49 1.30
N VAL A 11 -18.60 0.61 1.76
CA VAL A 11 -18.97 1.71 0.87
C VAL A 11 -17.76 2.64 0.75
N PRO A 12 -17.23 2.83 -0.46
CA PRO A 12 -16.11 3.74 -0.64
C PRO A 12 -16.44 5.13 -0.12
N SER A 13 -15.48 5.77 0.53
CA SER A 13 -15.67 7.12 1.04
C SER A 13 -15.70 8.14 -0.09
N GLU A 14 -16.43 9.21 0.12
CA GLU A 14 -16.53 10.28 -0.87
C GLU A 14 -15.25 11.11 -0.99
N ASN A 15 -14.42 11.07 0.03
CA ASN A 15 -13.23 11.91 0.11
C ASN A 15 -12.03 11.10 0.66
N PRO A 16 -11.51 10.15 -0.13
CA PRO A 16 -10.35 9.37 0.29
C PRO A 16 -9.09 10.23 0.36
N MET A 17 -8.19 9.87 1.25
CA MET A 17 -6.89 10.54 1.41
C MET A 17 -5.76 9.54 1.18
N SER A 18 -4.76 9.93 0.40
CA SER A 18 -3.64 9.06 0.04
C SER A 18 -2.35 9.54 0.70
N LEU A 19 -1.62 8.62 1.35
CA LEU A 19 -0.29 8.87 1.89
C LEU A 19 0.66 9.38 0.79
N THR A 20 0.59 8.80 -0.39
CA THR A 20 1.44 9.17 -1.53
C THR A 20 1.18 10.59 -1.99
N GLU A 21 -0.08 11.00 -2.09
CA GLU A 21 -0.43 12.38 -2.44
C GLU A 21 0.04 13.38 -1.40
N LEU A 22 -0.09 13.05 -0.11
CA LEU A 22 0.37 13.91 0.97
C LEU A 22 1.89 14.14 0.91
N LYS A 23 2.64 13.13 0.52
CA LYS A 23 4.10 13.25 0.35
C LYS A 23 4.51 14.24 -0.75
N THR A 24 3.67 14.46 -1.74
CA THR A 24 3.94 15.40 -2.83
C THR A 24 3.70 16.86 -2.44
N LYS A 25 2.98 17.11 -1.35
CA LYS A 25 2.66 18.45 -0.88
C LYS A 25 3.79 19.05 -0.06
N SER A 26 3.88 20.38 -0.07
CA SER A 26 4.82 21.09 0.78
C SER A 26 4.41 21.00 2.26
N THR A 27 5.37 21.20 3.15
CA THR A 27 5.09 21.22 4.59
C THR A 27 4.06 22.29 4.95
N GLN A 28 4.12 23.45 4.30
CA GLN A 28 3.16 24.53 4.55
C GLN A 28 1.74 24.15 4.11
N GLU A 29 1.58 23.51 2.95
CA GLU A 29 0.28 23.01 2.50
C GLU A 29 -0.31 22.00 3.47
N LEU A 30 0.53 21.12 4.02
CA LEU A 30 0.10 20.12 5.01
C LEU A 30 -0.32 20.77 6.33
N ILE A 31 0.39 21.82 6.77
CA ILE A 31 0.03 22.59 7.97
C ILE A 31 -1.33 23.24 7.77
N ASP A 32 -1.55 23.84 6.61
CA ASP A 32 -2.83 24.47 6.26
C ASP A 32 -3.98 23.46 6.23
N MET A 33 -3.75 22.29 5.66
CA MET A 33 -4.72 21.19 5.67
C MET A 33 -5.04 20.75 7.10
N ALA A 34 -4.02 20.63 7.94
CA ALA A 34 -4.20 20.24 9.34
C ALA A 34 -5.04 21.28 10.10
N ALA A 35 -4.80 22.56 9.87
CA ALA A 35 -5.59 23.63 10.49
C ALA A 35 -7.07 23.55 10.06
N GLU A 36 -7.33 23.31 8.79
CA GLU A 36 -8.70 23.12 8.27
C GLU A 36 -9.41 21.92 8.89
N MET A 37 -8.66 20.87 9.23
CA MET A 37 -9.18 19.67 9.90
C MET A 37 -9.26 19.79 11.43
N GLY A 38 -8.93 20.95 11.98
CA GLY A 38 -8.93 21.18 13.41
C GLY A 38 -7.73 20.64 14.15
N ILE A 39 -6.65 20.36 13.46
CA ILE A 39 -5.38 19.91 14.06
C ILE A 39 -4.48 21.14 14.22
N GLU A 40 -4.21 21.52 15.46
CA GLU A 40 -3.42 22.71 15.78
C GLU A 40 -1.98 22.36 16.14
N ASN A 41 -1.12 23.36 16.16
CA ASN A 41 0.27 23.28 16.62
C ASN A 41 1.18 22.37 15.77
N MET A 42 0.91 22.29 14.49
CA MET A 42 1.71 21.48 13.55
C MET A 42 2.91 22.24 12.95
N ALA A 43 3.03 23.54 13.19
CA ALA A 43 4.04 24.39 12.54
C ALA A 43 5.49 23.97 12.81
N ARG A 44 5.76 23.30 13.92
CA ARG A 44 7.09 22.80 14.30
C ARG A 44 7.23 21.28 14.15
N SER A 45 6.21 20.62 13.65
CA SER A 45 6.24 19.18 13.46
C SER A 45 6.98 18.81 12.20
N ARG A 46 7.55 17.62 12.18
CA ARG A 46 8.16 17.06 11.00
C ARG A 46 7.06 16.77 9.95
N LYS A 47 7.39 16.91 8.69
CA LYS A 47 6.47 16.64 7.57
C LYS A 47 5.76 15.29 7.74
N GLN A 48 6.50 14.25 8.10
CA GLN A 48 5.99 12.92 8.32
C GLN A 48 4.96 12.86 9.45
N ASP A 49 5.20 13.55 10.56
CA ASP A 49 4.27 13.60 11.71
C ASP A 49 2.98 14.31 11.32
N ILE A 50 3.08 15.35 10.49
CA ILE A 50 1.91 16.06 9.96
C ILE A 50 1.09 15.11 9.08
N ILE A 51 1.72 14.40 8.16
CA ILE A 51 1.07 13.43 7.28
C ILE A 51 0.35 12.36 8.10
N PHE A 52 0.98 11.80 9.11
CA PHE A 52 0.38 10.79 9.96
C PHE A 52 -0.81 11.33 10.75
N SER A 53 -0.71 12.56 11.26
CA SER A 53 -1.81 13.21 11.96
C SER A 53 -3.01 13.43 11.06
N LEU A 54 -2.78 13.86 9.81
CA LEU A 54 -3.83 14.04 8.81
C LEU A 54 -4.53 12.71 8.49
N LEU A 55 -3.76 11.66 8.25
CA LEU A 55 -4.31 10.33 7.94
C LEU A 55 -5.11 9.77 9.12
N LYS A 56 -4.58 9.88 10.34
CA LYS A 56 -5.27 9.41 11.55
C LYS A 56 -6.58 10.13 11.75
N LYS A 57 -6.59 11.44 11.59
CA LYS A 57 -7.79 12.26 11.75
C LYS A 57 -8.83 11.92 10.69
N HIS A 58 -8.40 11.76 9.47
CA HIS A 58 -9.27 11.42 8.34
C HIS A 58 -9.92 10.04 8.53
N ALA A 59 -9.14 9.05 8.92
CA ALA A 59 -9.63 7.71 9.23
C ALA A 59 -10.63 7.73 10.40
N LYS A 60 -10.35 8.54 11.41
CA LYS A 60 -11.22 8.70 12.59
C LYS A 60 -12.57 9.28 12.24
N SER A 61 -12.64 10.06 11.18
CA SER A 61 -13.88 10.63 10.63
C SER A 61 -14.69 9.62 9.82
N GLY A 62 -14.23 8.38 9.68
CA GLY A 62 -14.88 7.35 8.90
C GLY A 62 -14.50 7.34 7.41
N GLU A 63 -13.57 8.18 7.01
CA GLU A 63 -13.10 8.25 5.63
C GLU A 63 -11.98 7.23 5.36
N ASP A 64 -11.85 6.82 4.12
CA ASP A 64 -10.81 5.87 3.71
C ASP A 64 -9.47 6.55 3.55
N ILE A 65 -8.42 5.85 3.94
CA ILE A 65 -7.04 6.27 3.70
C ILE A 65 -6.30 5.18 2.92
N PHE A 66 -5.42 5.62 2.03
CA PHE A 66 -4.69 4.74 1.11
C PHE A 66 -3.18 4.96 1.22
N GLY A 67 -2.45 3.93 0.90
CA GLY A 67 -1.00 3.99 0.80
C GLY A 67 -0.48 2.99 -0.22
N ASP A 68 0.77 3.15 -0.60
CA ASP A 68 1.46 2.25 -1.50
C ASP A 68 2.93 2.11 -1.13
N GLY A 69 3.58 1.17 -1.74
CA GLY A 69 5.00 0.93 -1.58
C GLY A 69 5.43 -0.36 -2.24
N VAL A 70 6.72 -0.63 -2.14
CA VAL A 70 7.32 -1.87 -2.64
C VAL A 70 7.45 -2.85 -1.48
N LEU A 71 6.93 -4.04 -1.66
CA LEU A 71 6.87 -5.07 -0.64
C LEU A 71 8.26 -5.66 -0.38
N GLU A 72 8.62 -5.74 0.90
CA GLU A 72 9.70 -6.54 1.41
C GLU A 72 9.13 -7.55 2.40
N ILE A 73 9.28 -8.83 2.10
CA ILE A 73 8.83 -9.91 2.98
C ILE A 73 9.99 -10.30 3.90
N LEU A 74 9.72 -10.30 5.20
CA LEU A 74 10.71 -10.65 6.21
C LEU A 74 10.68 -12.15 6.52
N SER A 75 11.72 -12.63 7.17
CA SER A 75 11.88 -14.05 7.49
C SER A 75 10.72 -14.65 8.30
N ASP A 76 10.02 -13.84 9.08
CA ASP A 76 8.87 -14.27 9.88
C ASP A 76 7.57 -14.41 9.05
N GLY A 77 7.62 -14.10 7.77
CA GLY A 77 6.49 -14.29 6.85
C GLY A 77 5.57 -13.09 6.69
N PHE A 78 5.72 -12.05 7.48
CA PHE A 78 5.03 -10.76 7.27
C PHE A 78 5.92 -9.84 6.43
N GLY A 79 5.35 -8.74 5.95
CA GLY A 79 6.09 -7.79 5.12
C GLY A 79 5.79 -6.34 5.45
N PHE A 80 6.56 -5.48 4.82
CA PHE A 80 6.35 -4.04 4.84
C PHE A 80 6.37 -3.48 3.43
N LEU A 81 5.52 -2.49 3.19
CA LEU A 81 5.60 -1.67 2.00
C LEU A 81 6.61 -0.55 2.27
N ARG A 82 7.72 -0.58 1.56
CA ARG A 82 8.80 0.39 1.68
C ARG A 82 8.57 1.55 0.73
N SER A 83 8.94 2.74 1.16
CA SER A 83 8.83 3.94 0.34
C SER A 83 10.00 4.07 -0.62
N ALA A 84 9.70 4.43 -1.87
CA ALA A 84 10.73 4.79 -2.85
C ALA A 84 11.56 6.01 -2.41
N ASP A 85 10.94 6.94 -1.68
CA ASP A 85 11.62 8.15 -1.17
C ASP A 85 12.72 7.83 -0.17
N SER A 86 12.63 6.69 0.49
CA SER A 86 13.63 6.20 1.45
C SER A 86 14.59 5.18 0.83
N SER A 87 14.68 5.12 -0.49
CA SER A 87 15.46 4.13 -1.24
C SER A 87 15.14 2.69 -0.84
N PHE A 88 13.88 2.44 -0.53
CA PHE A 88 13.35 1.15 -0.06
C PHE A 88 13.95 0.65 1.26
N LEU A 89 14.63 1.51 2.00
CA LEU A 89 15.12 1.21 3.33
C LEU A 89 14.00 1.28 4.36
N ALA A 90 14.18 0.58 5.48
CA ALA A 90 13.25 0.64 6.59
C ALA A 90 13.05 2.07 7.07
N GLY A 91 11.81 2.48 7.25
CA GLY A 91 11.46 3.81 7.67
C GLY A 91 10.16 3.83 8.48
N PRO A 92 9.88 4.93 9.17
CA PRO A 92 8.70 5.02 10.04
C PRO A 92 7.39 5.12 9.27
N ASP A 93 7.43 5.39 7.98
CA ASP A 93 6.26 5.42 7.09
C ASP A 93 5.98 4.09 6.39
N ASP A 94 6.67 3.02 6.78
CA ASP A 94 6.43 1.69 6.27
C ASP A 94 5.03 1.20 6.65
N ILE A 95 4.43 0.44 5.75
CA ILE A 95 3.08 -0.11 5.93
C ILE A 95 3.19 -1.61 6.15
N TYR A 96 2.65 -2.09 7.27
CA TYR A 96 2.65 -3.50 7.62
C TYR A 96 1.70 -4.29 6.72
N VAL A 97 2.16 -5.45 6.26
CA VAL A 97 1.39 -6.40 5.47
C VAL A 97 1.40 -7.76 6.17
N SER A 98 0.23 -8.31 6.45
CA SER A 98 0.12 -9.56 7.18
C SER A 98 0.51 -10.78 6.33
N PRO A 99 0.95 -11.88 6.96
CA PRO A 99 1.23 -13.12 6.24
C PRO A 99 0.03 -13.66 5.47
N SER A 100 -1.17 -13.51 6.01
CA SER A 100 -2.40 -13.96 5.34
C SER A 100 -2.67 -13.21 4.04
N GLN A 101 -2.41 -11.91 4.01
CA GLN A 101 -2.54 -11.11 2.78
C GLN A 101 -1.49 -11.50 1.74
N ILE A 102 -0.27 -11.73 2.18
CA ILE A 102 0.82 -12.17 1.31
C ILE A 102 0.47 -13.50 0.63
N ARG A 103 -0.08 -14.45 1.39
CA ARG A 103 -0.49 -15.75 0.84
C ARG A 103 -1.73 -15.62 -0.05
N ARG A 104 -2.72 -14.84 0.38
CA ARG A 104 -3.99 -14.69 -0.33
C ARG A 104 -3.81 -14.13 -1.73
N PHE A 105 -2.94 -13.13 -1.88
CA PHE A 105 -2.69 -12.44 -3.15
C PHE A 105 -1.40 -12.90 -3.84
N ASN A 106 -0.74 -13.92 -3.29
CA ASN A 106 0.50 -14.45 -3.82
C ASN A 106 1.56 -13.36 -4.02
N LEU A 107 1.71 -12.51 -3.02
CA LEU A 107 2.63 -11.37 -3.07
C LEU A 107 4.07 -11.82 -2.89
N ARG A 108 4.98 -11.10 -3.52
CA ARG A 108 6.43 -11.35 -3.48
C ARG A 108 7.20 -10.07 -3.15
N THR A 109 8.38 -10.25 -2.61
CA THR A 109 9.31 -9.12 -2.43
C THR A 109 9.59 -8.47 -3.79
N GLY A 110 9.47 -7.16 -3.83
CA GLY A 110 9.62 -6.36 -5.05
C GLY A 110 8.31 -5.97 -5.71
N ASP A 111 7.18 -6.56 -5.30
CA ASP A 111 5.88 -6.15 -5.82
C ASP A 111 5.50 -4.74 -5.33
N THR A 112 5.00 -3.92 -6.22
CA THR A 112 4.40 -2.63 -5.86
C THR A 112 2.95 -2.88 -5.48
N VAL A 113 2.60 -2.61 -4.24
CA VAL A 113 1.26 -2.85 -3.69
C VAL A 113 0.63 -1.53 -3.30
N THR A 114 -0.60 -1.32 -3.74
CA THR A 114 -1.43 -0.17 -3.38
C THR A 114 -2.70 -0.67 -2.70
N GLY A 115 -3.11 0.00 -1.66
CA GLY A 115 -4.33 -0.41 -0.99
C GLY A 115 -4.77 0.51 0.12
N MET A 116 -5.91 0.15 0.69
CA MET A 116 -6.47 0.81 1.84
C MET A 116 -5.66 0.45 3.08
N ILE A 117 -5.34 1.46 3.89
CA ILE A 117 -4.57 1.30 5.11
C ILE A 117 -5.38 1.76 6.32
N ARG A 118 -4.96 1.35 7.50
CA ARG A 118 -5.50 1.82 8.78
C ARG A 118 -4.40 2.41 9.65
N PRO A 119 -4.75 3.34 10.54
CA PRO A 119 -3.81 3.84 11.52
C PRO A 119 -3.35 2.76 12.49
N PRO A 120 -2.15 2.92 13.10
CA PRO A 120 -1.70 2.02 14.14
C PRO A 120 -2.61 2.07 15.38
N LYS A 121 -2.84 0.92 15.98
CA LYS A 121 -3.49 0.81 17.30
C LYS A 121 -2.49 1.18 18.39
N ASP A 122 -2.96 1.28 19.64
CA ASP A 122 -2.13 1.73 20.78
C ASP A 122 -0.82 0.96 20.95
N SER A 123 -0.82 -0.34 20.64
CA SER A 123 0.36 -1.21 20.74
C SER A 123 1.19 -1.30 19.46
N GLU A 124 0.76 -0.61 18.41
CA GLU A 124 1.38 -0.71 17.07
C GLU A 124 2.14 0.58 16.73
N ARG A 125 3.15 0.45 15.86
CA ARG A 125 3.97 1.58 15.40
C ARG A 125 3.67 2.01 13.97
N TYR A 126 3.13 1.10 13.17
CA TYR A 126 2.99 1.28 11.72
C TYR A 126 1.54 1.30 11.30
N PHE A 127 1.25 2.01 10.24
CA PHE A 127 0.03 1.82 9.49
C PHE A 127 0.01 0.38 8.96
N ALA A 128 -1.17 -0.19 8.82
CA ALA A 128 -1.34 -1.54 8.36
C ALA A 128 -2.23 -1.60 7.12
N LEU A 129 -1.87 -2.46 6.18
CA LEU A 129 -2.67 -2.69 4.99
C LEU A 129 -3.96 -3.43 5.38
N LEU A 130 -5.11 -2.83 5.05
CA LEU A 130 -6.43 -3.44 5.26
C LEU A 130 -6.88 -4.24 4.06
N LYS A 131 -6.73 -3.67 2.87
CA LYS A 131 -7.25 -4.23 1.64
C LYS A 131 -6.31 -3.89 0.49
N VAL A 132 -5.94 -4.90 -0.29
CA VAL A 132 -5.14 -4.71 -1.50
C VAL A 132 -6.05 -4.21 -2.62
N SER A 133 -5.70 -3.07 -3.19
CA SER A 133 -6.42 -2.50 -4.35
C SER A 133 -5.73 -2.82 -5.66
N GLU A 134 -4.41 -2.72 -5.69
CA GLU A 134 -3.60 -2.99 -6.89
C GLU A 134 -2.30 -3.68 -6.51
N VAL A 135 -1.83 -4.55 -7.40
CA VAL A 135 -0.51 -5.16 -7.35
C VAL A 135 0.16 -4.90 -8.69
N ASN A 136 1.33 -4.24 -8.66
CA ASN A 136 2.05 -3.84 -9.88
C ASN A 136 1.16 -3.05 -10.86
N PHE A 137 0.32 -2.16 -10.30
CA PHE A 137 -0.62 -1.30 -11.04
C PHE A 137 -1.77 -2.04 -11.72
N GLU A 138 -2.03 -3.29 -11.32
CA GLU A 138 -3.15 -4.10 -11.81
C GLU A 138 -4.05 -4.53 -10.65
N SER A 139 -5.30 -4.90 -10.95
CA SER A 139 -6.17 -5.47 -9.93
C SER A 139 -5.58 -6.77 -9.38
N PRO A 140 -5.83 -7.11 -8.10
CA PRO A 140 -5.28 -8.35 -7.52
C PRO A 140 -5.69 -9.60 -8.29
N GLU A 141 -6.91 -9.64 -8.79
CA GLU A 141 -7.42 -10.75 -9.58
C GLU A 141 -6.65 -10.90 -10.90
N THR A 142 -6.40 -9.80 -11.59
CA THR A 142 -5.62 -9.79 -12.82
C THR A 142 -4.18 -10.23 -12.59
N ALA A 143 -3.54 -9.72 -11.54
CA ALA A 143 -2.17 -10.10 -11.19
C ALA A 143 -2.08 -11.58 -10.86
N LYS A 144 -3.05 -12.12 -10.11
CA LYS A 144 -3.11 -13.53 -9.76
C LYS A 144 -3.32 -14.42 -10.98
N ALA A 145 -4.19 -14.01 -11.89
CA ALA A 145 -4.43 -14.73 -13.14
C ALA A 145 -3.17 -14.77 -14.02
N LYS A 146 -2.44 -13.67 -14.11
CA LYS A 146 -1.15 -13.61 -14.82
C LYS A 146 -0.13 -14.60 -14.26
N ILE A 147 0.02 -14.65 -12.96
CA ILE A 147 0.96 -15.57 -12.31
C ILE A 147 0.60 -17.02 -12.62
N LEU A 148 -0.68 -17.37 -12.55
CA LEU A 148 -1.15 -18.70 -12.89
C LEU A 148 -0.90 -19.03 -14.36
N PHE A 149 -1.12 -18.08 -15.24
CA PHE A 149 -0.88 -18.24 -16.68
C PHE A 149 0.61 -18.43 -16.98
N GLU A 150 1.48 -17.64 -16.37
CA GLU A 150 2.93 -17.78 -16.50
C GLU A 150 3.42 -19.15 -16.04
N ASN A 151 2.87 -19.66 -14.94
CA ASN A 151 3.21 -20.98 -14.42
C ASN A 151 2.78 -22.11 -15.37
N LEU A 152 1.74 -21.89 -16.14
CA LEU A 152 1.23 -22.86 -17.12
C LEU A 152 1.97 -22.79 -18.47
N THR A 153 2.67 -21.70 -18.71
CA THR A 153 3.42 -21.54 -19.95
C THR A 153 4.67 -22.39 -19.92
N PRO A 154 4.87 -23.28 -20.88
CA PRO A 154 6.10 -24.06 -20.96
C PRO A 154 7.31 -23.14 -21.09
N LEU A 155 8.37 -23.50 -20.44
CA LEU A 155 9.61 -22.75 -20.51
C LEU A 155 10.20 -22.84 -21.91
N PHE A 156 10.22 -21.74 -22.61
CA PHE A 156 10.94 -21.60 -23.85
C PHE A 156 12.14 -20.72 -23.64
N PRO A 157 13.19 -21.20 -24.19
CA PRO A 157 14.35 -20.39 -24.19
C PRO A 157 14.19 -19.17 -25.05
N ASP A 158 13.44 -19.59 -25.27
CA ASP A 158 13.72 -18.83 -25.82
C ASP A 158 13.67 -17.91 -26.26
N GLU A 159 13.67 -17.96 -26.32
CA GLU A 159 13.78 -17.24 -26.64
C GLU A 159 13.86 -16.50 -27.05
N ARG A 160 13.97 -16.52 -27.16
CA ARG A 160 14.15 -16.04 -27.61
C ARG A 160 14.02 -15.43 -28.25
N LEU A 161 13.83 -15.44 -28.31
CA LEU A 161 13.79 -15.02 -28.91
C LEU A 161 13.81 -14.25 -29.37
N THR A 162 13.84 -14.24 -29.44
CA THR A 162 14.01 -13.62 -29.96
C THR A 162 14.03 -12.80 -30.40
N LEU A 163 13.86 -12.81 -30.46
CA LEU A 163 14.13 -12.20 -30.87
C LEU A 163 14.52 -11.74 -31.36
N GLU A 164 14.63 -11.60 -31.32
CA GLU A 164 15.12 -11.38 -31.84
C GLU A 164 15.28 -11.04 -32.49
N LYS A 165 15.21 -11.00 -32.56
CA LYS A 165 15.47 -10.84 -33.27
C LYS A 165 15.56 -10.54 -33.99
N GLY A 166 15.53 -10.64 -33.92
CA GLY A 166 15.73 -10.37 -34.63
C GLY A 166 15.63 -10.16 -35.44
N ASN A 167 15.73 -10.12 -35.70
CA ASN A 167 15.98 -9.96 -36.57
C ASN A 167 16.12 -10.20 -37.12
N GLY A 168 16.02 -10.27 -37.26
CA GLY A 168 16.24 -10.41 -37.91
C GLY A 168 16.35 -10.82 -38.49
N SER A 169 16.05 -11.01 -38.71
CA SER A 169 16.27 -11.62 -39.46
C SER A 169 16.96 -11.85 -39.36
#